data_c993c1d506ebd8d9758e20e7f74458f6
#
_entry.id   c993c1d506ebd8d9758e20e7f74458f6
#
_cell.length_a   1.000
_cell.length_b   1.000
_cell.length_c   1.000
_cell.angle_alpha   90.00
_cell.angle_beta   90.00
_cell.angle_gamma   90.00
#
_symmetry.space_group_name_H-M   'P 1'
#
loop_
_entity.id
_entity.type
_entity.pdbx_description
1 polymer ?
#
loop_
_entity_poly.entity_id
_entity_poly.type
_entity_poly.pdbx_seq_one_letter_code
_entity_poly.pdbx_strand_id
1 'polypeptide(L)'
;YLLQLSLKYLKSESIFTDSHREHRYQELIQLAQDYLEVLQLQGYMVWEDVYAEIEDFPYKLAKNLCFEKLCIPRQYHPEYVRLLLKNMLEPCYGAGREKVRVYSFCNYLEFAMYVMEEAKGPRIFKREELADRLGISSYKLDQILQDVAMDAELVNVDFSYYLDATTSWKKPFVRLDTDTYFCLDGRMEGYAFYEVMFQIIYAKRGSVFSKHQGKLLEQMVYRMFREKHFPYITGEYRQDGDLPERDCDMILEGNERVMFVELKKCPLPGSYEQANDVDVLSALGAGMLYAQEQILWHKLRLKEKGVLALYDKEGNHIQDYTPGKKPVIAMSICMPEYDFLTDRMMTETFLESILRVTYHAIDPSQEKKLDKLNKRTENIRMVTARLFDGMKYTTRDVFYNSLFRSLQQVWTMLRVCDTLDVFLDMCATQLVMITGAGDVYVDIWNALQLKG
;
A
#
# COMPACT_ATOMS: atom_id res chain seq x y z
N TYR A 1 4.84 -0.11 20.09
CA TYR A 1 5.43 1.01 20.82
C TYR A 1 6.76 0.61 21.45
N LEU A 2 6.81 -0.43 22.33
CA LEU A 2 8.04 -0.90 22.98
C LEU A 2 9.14 -1.27 21.98
N LEU A 3 8.78 -1.88 20.85
CA LEU A 3 9.72 -2.22 19.81
C LEU A 3 10.47 -0.98 19.29
N GLN A 4 9.75 0.11 19.02
CA GLN A 4 10.33 1.35 18.52
C GLN A 4 11.24 2.02 19.57
N LEU A 5 10.85 1.97 20.85
CA LEU A 5 11.71 2.41 21.96
C LEU A 5 12.95 1.55 22.10
N SER A 6 12.83 0.22 21.97
CA SER A 6 13.99 -0.71 22.06
C SER A 6 15.01 -0.41 20.99
N LEU A 7 14.58 -0.10 19.76
CA LEU A 7 15.48 0.26 18.67
C LEU A 7 16.26 1.56 18.94
N LYS A 8 15.65 2.52 19.64
CA LYS A 8 16.32 3.75 20.07
C LYS A 8 17.48 3.49 21.03
N TYR A 9 17.40 2.43 21.82
CA TYR A 9 18.37 2.12 22.89
C TYR A 9 19.25 0.89 22.59
N LEU A 10 19.40 0.49 21.34
CA LEU A 10 20.17 -0.71 20.95
C LEU A 10 21.61 -0.74 21.45
N LYS A 11 22.26 0.42 21.60
CA LYS A 11 23.64 0.54 22.13
C LYS A 11 23.72 0.84 23.62
N SER A 12 22.58 0.99 24.30
CA SER A 12 22.59 1.29 25.73
C SER A 12 23.09 0.09 26.53
N GLU A 13 24.01 0.34 27.43
CA GLU A 13 24.49 -0.71 28.35
C GLU A 13 23.38 -1.06 29.35
N SER A 14 23.20 -2.36 29.60
CA SER A 14 22.27 -2.81 30.63
C SER A 14 22.87 -2.58 32.02
N ILE A 15 22.18 -1.80 32.85
CA ILE A 15 22.52 -1.57 34.24
C ILE A 15 21.95 -2.65 35.19
N PHE A 16 21.19 -3.62 34.65
CA PHE A 16 20.52 -4.64 35.43
C PHE A 16 21.23 -5.98 35.29
N THR A 17 21.29 -6.71 36.38
CA THR A 17 21.76 -8.12 36.42
C THR A 17 20.72 -9.03 35.79
N ASP A 18 21.14 -10.21 35.31
CA ASP A 18 20.23 -11.18 34.66
C ASP A 18 19.05 -11.61 35.56
N SER A 19 19.27 -11.69 36.88
CA SER A 19 18.25 -12.09 37.85
C SER A 19 17.03 -11.10 37.92
N HIS A 20 17.20 -9.86 37.46
CA HIS A 20 16.15 -8.86 37.50
C HIS A 20 15.56 -8.55 36.10
N ARG A 21 16.14 -9.07 35.03
CA ARG A 21 15.72 -8.75 33.65
C ARG A 21 14.27 -9.13 33.36
N GLU A 22 13.90 -10.37 33.73
CA GLU A 22 12.53 -10.85 33.47
C GLU A 22 11.48 -9.98 34.21
N HIS A 23 11.74 -9.71 35.51
CA HIS A 23 10.81 -8.87 36.28
C HIS A 23 10.69 -7.46 35.68
N ARG A 24 11.80 -6.83 35.32
CA ARG A 24 11.81 -5.50 34.70
C ARG A 24 11.17 -5.50 33.32
N TYR A 25 11.32 -6.55 32.56
CA TYR A 25 10.66 -6.71 31.27
C TYR A 25 9.13 -6.77 31.43
N GLN A 26 8.63 -7.52 32.41
CA GLN A 26 7.21 -7.59 32.70
C GLN A 26 6.65 -6.24 33.20
N GLU A 27 7.38 -5.53 34.08
CA GLU A 27 7.02 -4.17 34.48
C GLU A 27 6.94 -3.20 33.29
N LEU A 28 7.90 -3.29 32.36
CA LEU A 28 7.93 -2.46 31.16
C LEU A 28 6.74 -2.75 30.23
N ILE A 29 6.39 -4.02 30.04
CA ILE A 29 5.21 -4.42 29.27
C ILE A 29 3.95 -3.82 29.90
N GLN A 30 3.78 -4.02 31.22
CA GLN A 30 2.60 -3.50 31.92
C GLN A 30 2.50 -1.97 31.81
N LEU A 31 3.61 -1.26 32.01
CA LEU A 31 3.65 0.20 31.89
C LEU A 31 3.29 0.66 30.45
N ALA A 32 3.72 -0.07 29.44
CA ALA A 32 3.37 0.25 28.04
C ALA A 32 1.90 -0.03 27.74
N GLN A 33 1.32 -1.09 28.30
CA GLN A 33 -0.11 -1.38 28.19
C GLN A 33 -0.92 -0.26 28.85
N ASP A 34 -0.60 0.09 30.09
CA ASP A 34 -1.27 1.18 30.83
C ASP A 34 -1.18 2.50 30.07
N TYR A 35 -0.02 2.77 29.44
CA TYR A 35 0.16 3.98 28.62
C TYR A 35 -0.75 3.98 27.38
N LEU A 36 -0.84 2.85 26.65
CA LEU A 36 -1.70 2.74 25.47
C LEU A 36 -3.18 2.79 25.84
N GLU A 37 -3.57 2.21 26.99
CA GLU A 37 -4.95 2.28 27.52
C GLU A 37 -5.35 3.72 27.87
N VAL A 38 -4.48 4.49 28.54
CA VAL A 38 -4.74 5.89 28.84
C VAL A 38 -4.94 6.73 27.57
N LEU A 39 -4.19 6.42 26.52
CA LEU A 39 -4.35 7.08 25.21
C LEU A 39 -5.58 6.61 24.44
N GLN A 40 -6.26 5.55 24.90
CA GLN A 40 -7.33 4.87 24.18
C GLN A 40 -6.91 4.50 22.75
N LEU A 41 -5.64 4.12 22.59
CA LEU A 41 -5.09 3.67 21.32
C LEU A 41 -5.45 2.20 21.15
N GLN A 42 -6.42 1.93 20.30
CA GLN A 42 -6.91 0.58 20.00
C GLN A 42 -7.04 0.37 18.51
N GLY A 43 -7.07 -0.90 18.10
CA GLY A 43 -7.31 -1.26 16.70
C GLY A 43 -8.70 -0.86 16.24
N TYR A 44 -8.86 -0.81 14.94
CA TYR A 44 -10.14 -0.60 14.30
C TYR A 44 -11.14 -1.67 14.75
N MET A 45 -12.27 -1.21 15.28
CA MET A 45 -13.38 -2.06 15.71
C MET A 45 -14.61 -1.74 14.86
N VAL A 46 -14.92 -2.61 13.92
CA VAL A 46 -16.03 -2.45 12.97
C VAL A 46 -17.33 -1.99 13.64
N TRP A 47 -17.64 -2.56 14.80
CA TRP A 47 -18.90 -2.29 15.50
C TRP A 47 -18.91 -0.97 16.27
N GLU A 48 -17.76 -0.48 16.69
CA GLU A 48 -17.63 0.81 17.39
C GLU A 48 -17.71 1.98 16.41
N ASP A 49 -17.20 1.80 15.19
CA ASP A 49 -17.10 2.88 14.21
C ASP A 49 -18.38 3.08 13.38
N VAL A 50 -19.31 2.14 13.43
CA VAL A 50 -20.62 2.27 12.74
C VAL A 50 -21.39 3.52 13.18
N TYR A 51 -21.20 3.98 14.40
CA TYR A 51 -21.89 5.14 14.99
C TYR A 51 -21.00 6.38 15.12
N ALA A 52 -19.86 6.44 14.42
CA ALA A 52 -19.03 7.64 14.43
C ALA A 52 -19.73 8.81 13.73
N GLU A 53 -19.69 9.98 14.35
CA GLU A 53 -20.03 11.21 13.65
C GLU A 53 -19.02 11.46 12.54
N ILE A 54 -19.48 12.03 11.40
CA ILE A 54 -18.60 12.31 10.26
C ILE A 54 -17.44 13.23 10.65
N GLU A 55 -17.67 14.14 11.57
CA GLU A 55 -16.70 15.09 12.12
C GLU A 55 -15.58 14.39 12.90
N ASP A 56 -15.86 13.24 13.51
CA ASP A 56 -14.89 12.43 14.26
C ASP A 56 -14.05 11.51 13.36
N PHE A 57 -14.43 11.36 12.10
CA PHE A 57 -13.76 10.44 11.18
C PHE A 57 -12.25 10.69 11.04
N PRO A 58 -11.75 11.94 10.83
CA PRO A 58 -10.31 12.18 10.73
C PRO A 58 -9.56 11.78 11.99
N TYR A 59 -10.13 12.03 13.18
CA TYR A 59 -9.51 11.67 14.45
C TYR A 59 -9.44 10.16 14.66
N LYS A 60 -10.52 9.43 14.37
CA LYS A 60 -10.54 7.96 14.43
C LYS A 60 -9.57 7.33 13.44
N LEU A 61 -9.52 7.89 12.23
CA LEU A 61 -8.58 7.50 11.19
C LEU A 61 -7.13 7.63 11.69
N ALA A 62 -6.79 8.78 12.28
CA ALA A 62 -5.47 9.05 12.84
C ALA A 62 -5.11 8.07 13.95
N LYS A 63 -6.03 7.79 14.89
CA LYS A 63 -5.80 6.81 15.96
C LYS A 63 -5.53 5.41 15.44
N ASN A 64 -6.30 4.94 14.48
CA ASN A 64 -6.11 3.61 13.91
C ASN A 64 -4.78 3.47 13.18
N LEU A 65 -4.36 4.49 12.44
CA LEU A 65 -3.04 4.52 11.81
C LEU A 65 -1.89 4.45 12.83
N CYS A 66 -2.03 5.17 13.96
CA CYS A 66 -1.05 5.09 15.05
C CYS A 66 -1.02 3.71 15.69
N PHE A 67 -2.18 3.11 15.92
CA PHE A 67 -2.27 1.75 16.45
C PHE A 67 -1.56 0.75 15.53
N GLU A 68 -1.85 0.75 14.25
CA GLU A 68 -1.21 -0.15 13.28
C GLU A 68 0.31 0.05 13.23
N LYS A 69 0.76 1.29 13.10
CA LYS A 69 2.19 1.61 13.10
C LYS A 69 2.93 1.05 14.32
N LEU A 70 2.32 1.09 15.49
CA LEU A 70 2.97 0.75 16.76
C LEU A 70 2.72 -0.68 17.23
N CYS A 71 1.61 -1.29 16.82
CA CYS A 71 1.16 -2.58 17.34
C CYS A 71 1.14 -3.69 16.28
N ILE A 72 1.00 -3.35 14.99
CA ILE A 72 0.89 -4.31 13.90
C ILE A 72 1.97 -4.02 12.85
N PRO A 73 3.18 -4.57 13.00
CA PRO A 73 4.24 -4.33 12.03
C PRO A 73 3.90 -4.99 10.69
N ARG A 74 4.06 -4.23 9.61
CA ARG A 74 3.90 -4.72 8.25
C ARG A 74 4.91 -5.83 7.95
N GLN A 75 4.51 -6.79 7.16
CA GLN A 75 5.37 -7.86 6.69
C GLN A 75 5.28 -8.00 5.17
N TYR A 76 6.43 -8.23 4.55
CA TYR A 76 6.55 -8.35 3.11
C TYR A 76 7.10 -9.72 2.73
N HIS A 77 6.41 -10.41 1.83
CA HIS A 77 6.88 -11.69 1.34
C HIS A 77 8.14 -11.50 0.46
N PRO A 78 9.22 -12.28 0.63
CA PRO A 78 10.47 -12.10 -0.14
C PRO A 78 10.25 -12.13 -1.66
N GLU A 79 9.38 -13.03 -2.15
CA GLU A 79 9.07 -13.07 -3.59
C GLU A 79 8.34 -11.82 -4.09
N TYR A 80 7.48 -11.23 -3.27
CA TYR A 80 6.84 -9.95 -3.60
C TYR A 80 7.87 -8.82 -3.68
N VAL A 81 8.77 -8.72 -2.71
CA VAL A 81 9.84 -7.70 -2.72
C VAL A 81 10.76 -7.91 -3.92
N ARG A 82 11.11 -9.14 -4.24
CA ARG A 82 11.86 -9.49 -5.46
C ARG A 82 11.15 -9.01 -6.73
N LEU A 83 9.84 -9.27 -6.82
CA LEU A 83 9.00 -8.85 -7.92
C LEU A 83 8.96 -7.31 -8.05
N LEU A 84 8.77 -6.62 -6.90
CA LEU A 84 8.73 -5.16 -6.82
C LEU A 84 10.07 -4.55 -7.28
N LEU A 85 11.19 -4.99 -6.72
CA LEU A 85 12.53 -4.53 -7.10
C LEU A 85 12.80 -4.73 -8.60
N LYS A 86 12.52 -5.93 -9.13
CA LYS A 86 12.76 -6.26 -10.53
C LYS A 86 11.88 -5.47 -11.50
N ASN A 87 10.61 -5.28 -11.22
CA ASN A 87 9.71 -4.63 -12.17
C ASN A 87 9.73 -3.11 -12.07
N MET A 88 9.91 -2.57 -10.88
CA MET A 88 9.82 -1.12 -10.65
C MET A 88 11.18 -0.42 -10.75
N LEU A 89 12.29 -1.09 -10.46
CA LEU A 89 13.58 -0.44 -10.31
C LEU A 89 14.67 -0.99 -11.27
N GLU A 90 14.73 -2.30 -11.50
CA GLU A 90 15.72 -2.90 -12.41
C GLU A 90 15.72 -2.32 -13.84
N PRO A 91 14.56 -1.95 -14.44
CA PRO A 91 14.56 -1.34 -15.77
C PRO A 91 15.38 -0.04 -15.88
N CYS A 92 15.60 0.62 -14.74
CA CYS A 92 16.46 1.80 -14.66
C CYS A 92 17.97 1.48 -14.80
N TYR A 93 18.34 0.20 -14.73
CA TYR A 93 19.74 -0.28 -14.74
C TYR A 93 20.00 -1.33 -15.83
N GLY A 94 19.44 -1.17 -17.02
CA GLY A 94 19.73 -2.01 -18.17
C GLY A 94 19.62 -3.51 -17.88
N ALA A 95 18.48 -3.95 -17.35
CA ALA A 95 18.26 -5.32 -16.88
C ALA A 95 19.28 -5.76 -15.81
N GLY A 96 19.63 -4.86 -14.91
CA GLY A 96 20.45 -5.12 -13.73
C GLY A 96 21.98 -5.15 -13.99
N ARG A 97 22.40 -4.95 -15.22
CA ARG A 97 23.84 -4.98 -15.60
C ARG A 97 24.58 -3.67 -15.36
N GLU A 98 23.86 -2.57 -15.40
CA GLU A 98 24.46 -1.26 -15.12
C GLU A 98 24.80 -1.09 -13.65
N LYS A 99 25.81 -0.25 -13.38
CA LYS A 99 26.21 0.04 -12.00
C LYS A 99 25.24 1.02 -11.35
N VAL A 100 24.76 0.67 -10.16
CA VAL A 100 24.05 1.60 -9.27
C VAL A 100 25.04 2.66 -8.76
N ARG A 101 26.11 2.22 -8.15
CA ARG A 101 27.31 2.97 -7.73
C ARG A 101 28.56 2.19 -8.15
N VAL A 102 29.23 1.53 -7.22
CA VAL A 102 30.34 0.59 -7.48
C VAL A 102 29.85 -0.85 -7.59
N TYR A 103 28.61 -1.12 -7.18
CA TYR A 103 27.92 -2.41 -7.26
C TYR A 103 26.83 -2.37 -8.34
N SER A 104 26.42 -3.55 -8.82
CA SER A 104 25.30 -3.69 -9.75
C SER A 104 23.96 -3.84 -9.03
N PHE A 105 22.86 -3.62 -9.76
CA PHE A 105 21.53 -3.88 -9.22
C PHE A 105 21.37 -5.35 -8.80
N CYS A 106 21.98 -6.30 -9.55
CA CYS A 106 21.96 -7.71 -9.17
C CYS A 106 22.62 -7.95 -7.81
N ASN A 107 23.78 -7.33 -7.53
CA ASN A 107 24.41 -7.47 -6.20
C ASN A 107 23.49 -6.96 -5.09
N TYR A 108 22.79 -5.85 -5.32
CA TYR A 108 21.83 -5.32 -4.35
C TYR A 108 20.63 -6.26 -4.16
N LEU A 109 20.08 -6.79 -5.23
CA LEU A 109 18.95 -7.71 -5.19
C LEU A 109 19.31 -9.01 -4.45
N GLU A 110 20.48 -9.59 -4.74
CA GLU A 110 20.98 -10.78 -4.05
C GLU A 110 21.17 -10.52 -2.56
N PHE A 111 21.75 -9.37 -2.21
CA PHE A 111 21.90 -8.92 -0.84
C PHE A 111 20.54 -8.82 -0.11
N ALA A 112 19.57 -8.11 -0.70
CA ALA A 112 18.24 -7.95 -0.12
C ALA A 112 17.54 -9.29 0.10
N MET A 113 17.57 -10.18 -0.90
CA MET A 113 16.96 -11.51 -0.79
C MET A 113 17.61 -12.37 0.26
N TYR A 114 18.94 -12.38 0.34
CA TYR A 114 19.69 -13.10 1.38
C TYR A 114 19.27 -12.64 2.78
N VAL A 115 19.23 -11.32 3.01
CA VAL A 115 18.83 -10.79 4.32
C VAL A 115 17.39 -11.15 4.66
N MET A 116 16.45 -11.04 3.73
CA MET A 116 15.04 -11.38 3.95
C MET A 116 14.82 -12.87 4.24
N GLU A 117 15.64 -13.75 3.68
CA GLU A 117 15.58 -15.20 3.92
C GLU A 117 16.22 -15.59 5.25
N GLU A 118 17.29 -14.92 5.65
CA GLU A 118 18.07 -15.24 6.83
C GLU A 118 17.57 -14.59 8.12
N ALA A 119 17.07 -13.35 8.06
CA ALA A 119 16.57 -12.63 9.23
C ALA A 119 15.08 -12.95 9.47
N LYS A 120 14.80 -14.11 10.07
CA LYS A 120 13.47 -14.53 10.52
C LYS A 120 13.22 -14.11 11.97
N GLY A 121 13.43 -12.84 12.26
CA GLY A 121 13.46 -12.20 13.56
C GLY A 121 14.75 -11.44 13.78
N PRO A 122 14.98 -10.89 14.98
CA PRO A 122 16.17 -10.09 15.30
C PRO A 122 17.46 -10.86 15.02
N ARG A 123 18.31 -10.31 14.15
CA ARG A 123 19.57 -10.94 13.75
C ARG A 123 20.70 -9.94 13.63
N ILE A 124 21.87 -10.35 14.08
CA ILE A 124 23.13 -9.65 13.89
C ILE A 124 23.88 -10.30 12.72
N PHE A 125 24.31 -9.47 11.78
CA PHE A 125 25.14 -9.86 10.65
C PHE A 125 26.55 -9.30 10.82
N LYS A 126 27.56 -10.13 10.55
CA LYS A 126 28.95 -9.69 10.47
C LYS A 126 29.28 -9.35 9.01
N ARG A 127 30.03 -8.27 8.81
CA ARG A 127 30.44 -7.78 7.48
C ARG A 127 31.18 -8.87 6.67
N GLU A 128 32.11 -9.61 7.31
CA GLU A 128 32.87 -10.69 6.65
C GLU A 128 31.92 -11.83 6.23
N GLU A 129 31.00 -12.25 7.09
CA GLU A 129 30.00 -13.28 6.78
C GLU A 129 29.17 -12.90 5.55
N LEU A 130 28.72 -11.65 5.48
CA LEU A 130 27.96 -11.14 4.32
C LEU A 130 28.78 -11.17 3.03
N ALA A 131 30.08 -10.77 3.10
CA ALA A 131 30.94 -10.77 1.92
C ALA A 131 31.16 -12.19 1.37
N ASP A 132 31.45 -13.14 2.26
CA ASP A 132 31.72 -14.53 1.91
C ASP A 132 30.46 -15.21 1.33
N ARG A 133 29.31 -15.02 1.97
CA ARG A 133 28.03 -15.62 1.54
C ARG A 133 27.54 -15.10 0.21
N LEU A 134 27.75 -13.82 -0.06
CA LEU A 134 27.32 -13.19 -1.31
C LEU A 134 28.36 -13.27 -2.43
N GLY A 135 29.59 -13.69 -2.13
CA GLY A 135 30.68 -13.74 -3.10
C GLY A 135 31.02 -12.37 -3.72
N ILE A 136 30.81 -11.28 -2.98
CA ILE A 136 31.10 -9.93 -3.45
C ILE A 136 32.32 -9.35 -2.72
N SER A 137 33.07 -8.49 -3.40
CA SER A 137 34.20 -7.86 -2.76
C SER A 137 33.79 -6.97 -1.60
N SER A 138 34.63 -6.89 -0.56
CA SER A 138 34.41 -6.05 0.61
C SER A 138 34.07 -4.60 0.23
N TYR A 139 34.74 -4.03 -0.78
CA TYR A 139 34.47 -2.69 -1.26
C TYR A 139 33.04 -2.51 -1.81
N LYS A 140 32.51 -3.48 -2.54
CA LYS A 140 31.11 -3.43 -3.02
C LYS A 140 30.13 -3.58 -1.89
N LEU A 141 30.40 -4.50 -0.95
CA LEU A 141 29.57 -4.70 0.23
C LEU A 141 29.50 -3.43 1.07
N ASP A 142 30.64 -2.78 1.32
CA ASP A 142 30.70 -1.52 2.09
C ASP A 142 29.81 -0.43 1.51
N GLN A 143 29.76 -0.34 0.19
CA GLN A 143 28.87 0.61 -0.48
C GLN A 143 27.39 0.24 -0.37
N ILE A 144 27.06 -1.05 -0.43
CA ILE A 144 25.69 -1.51 -0.18
C ILE A 144 25.30 -1.21 1.27
N LEU A 145 26.15 -1.57 2.23
CA LEU A 145 25.92 -1.34 3.65
C LEU A 145 25.80 0.15 4.00
N GLN A 146 26.56 1.02 3.34
CA GLN A 146 26.40 2.46 3.48
C GLN A 146 25.04 2.96 3.00
N ASP A 147 24.49 2.35 1.94
CA ASP A 147 23.18 2.71 1.42
C ASP A 147 22.05 2.19 2.32
N VAL A 148 22.16 0.95 2.83
CA VAL A 148 21.08 0.25 3.53
C VAL A 148 21.13 0.33 5.06
N ALA A 149 22.21 0.85 5.66
CA ALA A 149 22.34 0.93 7.10
C ALA A 149 22.17 2.36 7.63
N MET A 150 21.60 2.47 8.81
CA MET A 150 21.51 3.69 9.63
C MET A 150 22.35 3.49 10.89
N ASP A 151 23.05 4.51 11.34
CA ASP A 151 23.78 4.45 12.59
C ASP A 151 22.84 4.31 13.78
N ALA A 152 23.19 3.45 14.73
CA ALA A 152 22.33 3.16 15.88
C ALA A 152 21.95 4.42 16.67
N GLU A 153 22.83 5.41 16.72
CA GLU A 153 22.59 6.71 17.40
C GLU A 153 21.52 7.57 16.71
N LEU A 154 21.18 7.28 15.44
CA LEU A 154 20.20 8.02 14.66
C LEU A 154 18.84 7.31 14.60
N VAL A 155 18.76 6.05 15.03
CA VAL A 155 17.52 5.29 14.98
C VAL A 155 16.55 5.79 16.05
N ASN A 156 15.39 6.25 15.60
CA ASN A 156 14.29 6.70 16.47
C ASN A 156 14.71 7.72 17.53
N VAL A 157 15.75 8.54 17.27
CA VAL A 157 16.32 9.47 18.25
C VAL A 157 15.26 10.42 18.85
N ASP A 158 14.34 10.90 18.03
CA ASP A 158 13.26 11.81 18.43
C ASP A 158 11.98 11.08 18.84
N PHE A 159 11.95 9.74 18.76
CA PHE A 159 10.76 8.96 19.13
C PHE A 159 10.62 8.84 20.66
N SER A 160 9.54 9.33 21.20
CA SER A 160 9.16 9.25 22.61
C SER A 160 7.65 9.16 22.80
N TYR A 161 6.91 9.77 21.90
CA TYR A 161 5.45 9.84 21.93
C TYR A 161 4.86 9.07 20.74
N TYR A 162 3.65 8.58 20.87
CA TYR A 162 3.04 7.70 19.84
C TYR A 162 2.82 8.37 18.48
N LEU A 163 2.73 9.70 18.44
CA LEU A 163 2.64 10.48 17.19
C LEU A 163 4.01 10.83 16.59
N ASP A 164 5.10 10.56 17.30
CA ASP A 164 6.42 10.88 16.77
C ASP A 164 6.75 9.99 15.56
N ALA A 165 7.51 10.56 14.63
CA ALA A 165 7.99 9.82 13.48
C ALA A 165 8.98 8.73 13.89
N THR A 166 8.86 7.55 13.29
CA THR A 166 9.84 6.49 13.40
C THR A 166 10.82 6.55 12.23
N THR A 167 12.07 6.20 12.47
CA THR A 167 13.11 6.15 11.43
C THR A 167 13.59 4.74 11.14
N SER A 168 13.23 3.77 11.98
CA SER A 168 13.67 2.37 11.89
C SER A 168 13.36 1.72 10.54
N TRP A 169 12.19 2.03 9.94
CA TRP A 169 11.76 1.44 8.67
C TRP A 169 12.34 2.11 7.41
N LYS A 170 13.15 3.15 7.58
CA LYS A 170 13.76 3.85 6.42
C LYS A 170 14.93 3.11 5.82
N LYS A 171 15.58 2.28 6.62
CA LYS A 171 16.72 1.46 6.20
C LYS A 171 16.66 0.09 6.87
N PRO A 172 16.93 -1.01 6.14
CA PRO A 172 16.76 -2.37 6.67
C PRO A 172 17.80 -2.77 7.71
N PHE A 173 18.89 -2.00 7.87
CA PHE A 173 19.93 -2.29 8.85
C PHE A 173 20.17 -1.12 9.80
N VAL A 174 20.50 -1.49 11.04
CA VAL A 174 21.11 -0.61 12.05
C VAL A 174 22.58 -0.98 12.19
N ARG A 175 23.48 -0.04 11.96
CA ARG A 175 24.91 -0.20 12.16
C ARG A 175 25.26 -0.05 13.63
N LEU A 176 25.70 -1.13 14.27
CA LEU A 176 26.10 -1.13 15.67
C LEU A 176 27.56 -0.68 15.84
N ASP A 177 28.44 -1.14 14.95
CA ASP A 177 29.85 -0.77 14.86
C ASP A 177 30.33 -0.90 13.39
N THR A 178 31.65 -0.83 13.16
CA THR A 178 32.26 -0.92 11.82
C THR A 178 31.98 -2.22 11.10
N ASP A 179 31.80 -3.33 11.83
CA ASP A 179 31.71 -4.68 11.28
C ASP A 179 30.40 -5.40 11.64
N THR A 180 29.51 -4.75 12.40
CA THR A 180 28.33 -5.39 12.99
C THR A 180 27.06 -4.62 12.61
N TYR A 181 26.10 -5.33 12.03
CA TYR A 181 24.84 -4.80 11.55
C TYR A 181 23.67 -5.58 12.13
N PHE A 182 22.69 -4.88 12.65
CA PHE A 182 21.46 -5.46 13.20
C PHE A 182 20.32 -5.31 12.18
N CYS A 183 19.58 -6.38 11.96
CA CYS A 183 18.31 -6.39 11.25
C CYS A 183 17.23 -6.89 12.20
N LEU A 184 16.12 -6.16 12.29
CA LEU A 184 15.03 -6.54 13.20
C LEU A 184 14.32 -7.79 12.71
N ASP A 185 13.90 -7.77 11.45
CA ASP A 185 13.29 -8.90 10.75
C ASP A 185 13.28 -8.60 9.24
N GLY A 186 13.79 -9.52 8.44
CA GLY A 186 13.93 -9.31 6.99
C GLY A 186 12.61 -9.09 6.28
N ARG A 187 11.49 -9.64 6.79
CA ARG A 187 10.16 -9.42 6.19
C ARG A 187 9.58 -8.08 6.58
N MET A 188 9.78 -7.65 7.81
CA MET A 188 9.35 -6.32 8.26
C MET A 188 10.12 -5.23 7.51
N GLU A 189 11.41 -5.45 7.25
CA GLU A 189 12.29 -4.52 6.54
C GLU A 189 12.20 -4.64 5.00
N GLY A 190 11.39 -5.54 4.49
CA GLY A 190 11.35 -5.85 3.06
C GLY A 190 11.10 -4.63 2.16
N TYR A 191 10.18 -3.75 2.55
CA TYR A 191 9.88 -2.54 1.78
C TYR A 191 11.00 -1.48 1.88
N ALA A 192 11.77 -1.46 2.97
CA ALA A 192 12.91 -0.57 3.12
C ALA A 192 13.99 -0.82 2.05
N PHE A 193 14.19 -2.06 1.60
CA PHE A 193 15.06 -2.34 0.45
C PHE A 193 14.57 -1.67 -0.84
N TYR A 194 13.25 -1.66 -1.08
CA TYR A 194 12.70 -0.93 -2.22
C TYR A 194 12.91 0.58 -2.09
N GLU A 195 12.59 1.15 -0.93
CA GLU A 195 12.71 2.59 -0.68
C GLU A 195 14.15 3.10 -0.81
N VAL A 196 15.12 2.39 -0.25
CA VAL A 196 16.55 2.75 -0.38
C VAL A 196 16.95 2.83 -1.86
N MET A 197 16.66 1.81 -2.64
CA MET A 197 17.01 1.80 -4.06
C MET A 197 16.20 2.85 -4.84
N PHE A 198 14.94 3.04 -4.50
CA PHE A 198 14.10 4.10 -5.07
C PHE A 198 14.72 5.48 -4.85
N GLN A 199 15.16 5.81 -3.63
CA GLN A 199 15.78 7.08 -3.31
C GLN A 199 17.11 7.31 -4.07
N ILE A 200 17.91 6.26 -4.24
CA ILE A 200 19.13 6.31 -5.04
C ILE A 200 18.82 6.67 -6.50
N ILE A 201 17.79 6.06 -7.09
CA ILE A 201 17.38 6.35 -8.47
C ILE A 201 16.78 7.75 -8.56
N TYR A 202 15.90 8.10 -7.63
CA TYR A 202 15.24 9.39 -7.60
C TYR A 202 16.25 10.55 -7.49
N ALA A 203 17.27 10.40 -6.66
CA ALA A 203 18.35 11.39 -6.54
C ALA A 203 19.10 11.63 -7.88
N LYS A 204 19.19 10.61 -8.75
CA LYS A 204 19.85 10.72 -10.06
C LYS A 204 18.92 11.22 -11.17
N ARG A 205 17.64 10.84 -11.17
CA ARG A 205 16.70 10.99 -12.30
C ARG A 205 15.51 11.92 -12.00
N GLY A 206 15.27 12.26 -10.73
CA GLY A 206 14.25 13.21 -10.30
C GLY A 206 12.83 12.86 -10.76
N SER A 207 12.07 13.88 -11.14
CA SER A 207 10.67 13.75 -11.53
C SER A 207 10.44 12.91 -12.79
N VAL A 208 11.44 12.74 -13.65
CA VAL A 208 11.34 11.88 -14.84
C VAL A 208 11.11 10.43 -14.43
N PHE A 209 11.88 9.97 -13.45
CA PHE A 209 11.68 8.61 -12.90
C PHE A 209 10.31 8.47 -12.24
N SER A 210 9.90 9.46 -11.45
CA SER A 210 8.59 9.43 -10.80
C SER A 210 7.43 9.34 -11.81
N LYS A 211 7.51 10.02 -12.95
CA LYS A 211 6.51 9.90 -14.02
C LYS A 211 6.50 8.51 -14.66
N HIS A 212 7.68 7.91 -14.83
CA HIS A 212 7.80 6.60 -15.45
C HIS A 212 7.25 5.45 -14.59
N GLN A 213 7.25 5.62 -13.27
CA GLN A 213 6.79 4.60 -12.33
C GLN A 213 5.33 4.16 -12.52
N GLY A 214 4.42 5.05 -12.93
CA GLY A 214 3.03 4.68 -13.23
C GLY A 214 2.98 3.59 -14.31
N LYS A 215 3.71 3.80 -15.41
CA LYS A 215 3.81 2.83 -16.50
C LYS A 215 4.46 1.51 -16.07
N LEU A 216 5.47 1.56 -15.20
CA LEU A 216 6.09 0.34 -14.67
C LEU A 216 5.13 -0.45 -13.78
N LEU A 217 4.31 0.25 -12.98
CA LEU A 217 3.25 -0.37 -12.18
C LEU A 217 2.23 -1.08 -13.06
N GLU A 218 1.70 -0.42 -14.10
CA GLU A 218 0.79 -1.05 -15.07
C GLU A 218 1.41 -2.31 -15.66
N GLN A 219 2.65 -2.23 -16.17
CA GLN A 219 3.37 -3.36 -16.76
C GLN A 219 3.58 -4.50 -15.74
N MET A 220 3.86 -4.19 -14.48
CA MET A 220 4.01 -5.19 -13.43
C MET A 220 2.69 -5.91 -13.15
N VAL A 221 1.59 -5.19 -13.00
CA VAL A 221 0.26 -5.77 -12.79
C VAL A 221 -0.15 -6.62 -13.98
N TYR A 222 0.00 -6.11 -15.21
CA TYR A 222 -0.30 -6.89 -16.43
C TYR A 222 0.51 -8.18 -16.52
N ARG A 223 1.79 -8.15 -16.07
CA ARG A 223 2.62 -9.35 -16.01
C ARG A 223 2.08 -10.36 -15.00
N MET A 224 1.70 -9.91 -13.80
CA MET A 224 1.15 -10.78 -12.75
C MET A 224 -0.08 -11.55 -13.26
N PHE A 225 -1.01 -10.88 -13.93
CA PHE A 225 -2.19 -11.53 -14.52
C PHE A 225 -1.85 -12.45 -15.69
N ARG A 226 -0.91 -12.07 -16.57
CA ARG A 226 -0.45 -12.93 -17.68
C ARG A 226 0.24 -14.20 -17.21
N GLU A 227 1.06 -14.12 -16.15
CA GLU A 227 1.74 -15.29 -15.58
C GLU A 227 0.74 -16.29 -14.99
N LYS A 228 -0.43 -15.82 -14.56
CA LYS A 228 -1.57 -16.66 -14.16
C LYS A 228 -2.46 -17.10 -15.32
N HIS A 229 -2.18 -16.67 -16.54
CA HIS A 229 -3.04 -16.87 -17.72
C HIS A 229 -4.46 -16.30 -17.55
N PHE A 230 -4.61 -15.24 -16.74
CA PHE A 230 -5.88 -14.56 -16.58
C PHE A 230 -6.04 -13.51 -17.69
N PRO A 231 -7.05 -13.65 -18.55
CA PRO A 231 -7.29 -12.68 -19.62
C PRO A 231 -7.74 -11.34 -19.03
N TYR A 232 -7.33 -10.26 -19.68
CA TYR A 232 -7.76 -8.91 -19.36
C TYR A 232 -7.86 -8.05 -20.63
N ILE A 233 -8.66 -6.99 -20.55
CA ILE A 233 -8.86 -6.01 -21.60
C ILE A 233 -8.33 -4.67 -21.09
N THR A 234 -7.66 -3.91 -21.95
CA THR A 234 -7.20 -2.53 -21.67
C THR A 234 -7.51 -1.66 -22.86
N GLY A 235 -7.54 -0.35 -22.68
CA GLY A 235 -7.69 0.58 -23.80
C GLY A 235 -8.10 1.97 -23.33
N GLU A 236 -8.16 2.89 -24.29
CA GLU A 236 -8.59 4.26 -24.09
C GLU A 236 -9.89 4.46 -24.83
N TYR A 237 -10.77 5.30 -24.32
CA TYR A 237 -11.94 5.73 -25.09
C TYR A 237 -11.94 7.25 -25.28
N ARG A 238 -12.37 7.68 -26.46
CA ARG A 238 -12.33 9.07 -26.88
C ARG A 238 -13.46 9.89 -26.24
N GLN A 239 -13.27 11.21 -26.19
CA GLN A 239 -14.35 12.12 -25.83
C GLN A 239 -15.54 11.92 -26.76
N ASP A 240 -16.76 11.97 -26.20
CA ASP A 240 -18.00 11.85 -26.91
C ASP A 240 -19.05 12.77 -26.28
N GLY A 241 -19.29 13.93 -26.90
CA GLY A 241 -20.06 14.98 -26.28
C GLY A 241 -19.43 15.53 -25.03
N ASP A 242 -20.12 15.47 -23.92
CA ASP A 242 -19.68 15.88 -22.58
C ASP A 242 -19.07 14.74 -21.76
N LEU A 243 -19.03 13.51 -22.30
CA LEU A 243 -18.32 12.40 -21.72
C LEU A 243 -16.82 12.53 -22.03
N PRO A 244 -15.95 12.65 -21.00
CA PRO A 244 -14.52 12.88 -21.20
C PRO A 244 -13.82 11.67 -21.82
N GLU A 245 -12.71 11.94 -22.48
CA GLU A 245 -11.71 10.92 -22.81
C GLU A 245 -11.13 10.33 -21.53
N ARG A 246 -10.96 9.00 -21.49
CA ARG A 246 -10.38 8.28 -20.37
C ARG A 246 -9.66 7.03 -20.84
N ASP A 247 -8.65 6.63 -20.08
CA ASP A 247 -8.07 5.31 -20.12
C ASP A 247 -8.87 4.36 -19.21
N CYS A 248 -8.82 3.08 -19.55
CA CYS A 248 -9.31 1.98 -18.74
C CYS A 248 -8.11 1.07 -18.47
N ASP A 249 -7.57 1.12 -17.26
CA ASP A 249 -6.34 0.42 -16.93
C ASP A 249 -6.50 -1.09 -17.12
N MET A 250 -7.62 -1.70 -16.64
CA MET A 250 -7.88 -3.12 -16.84
C MET A 250 -9.35 -3.47 -16.64
N ILE A 251 -9.88 -4.33 -17.51
CA ILE A 251 -11.16 -5.02 -17.34
C ILE A 251 -10.87 -6.51 -17.23
N LEU A 252 -11.37 -7.14 -16.17
CA LEU A 252 -11.36 -8.59 -15.96
C LEU A 252 -12.78 -9.11 -16.17
N GLU A 253 -12.96 -10.04 -17.09
CA GLU A 253 -14.26 -10.61 -17.38
C GLU A 253 -14.27 -12.11 -17.11
N GLY A 254 -14.99 -12.51 -16.08
CA GLY A 254 -15.30 -13.90 -15.76
C GLY A 254 -16.68 -14.33 -16.30
N ASN A 255 -17.07 -15.55 -16.00
CA ASN A 255 -18.35 -16.10 -16.42
C ASN A 255 -19.55 -15.35 -15.84
N GLU A 256 -19.51 -15.04 -14.54
CA GLU A 256 -20.62 -14.46 -13.78
C GLU A 256 -20.46 -12.98 -13.45
N ARG A 257 -19.25 -12.43 -13.54
CA ARG A 257 -18.90 -11.10 -13.05
C ARG A 257 -17.89 -10.39 -13.95
N VAL A 258 -17.88 -9.07 -13.84
CA VAL A 258 -16.87 -8.21 -14.46
C VAL A 258 -16.22 -7.37 -13.36
N MET A 259 -14.94 -7.08 -13.49
CA MET A 259 -14.23 -6.16 -12.62
C MET A 259 -13.54 -5.08 -13.44
N PHE A 260 -13.81 -3.82 -13.13
CA PHE A 260 -13.00 -2.70 -13.57
C PHE A 260 -11.92 -2.43 -12.52
N VAL A 261 -10.68 -2.36 -12.98
CA VAL A 261 -9.51 -2.13 -12.13
C VAL A 261 -8.83 -0.85 -12.57
N GLU A 262 -8.57 0.03 -11.62
CA GLU A 262 -7.79 1.25 -11.81
C GLU A 262 -6.55 1.24 -10.92
N LEU A 263 -5.39 1.56 -11.51
CA LEU A 263 -4.07 1.46 -10.90
C LEU A 263 -3.55 2.84 -10.51
N LYS A 264 -3.15 3.01 -9.26
CA LYS A 264 -2.56 4.27 -8.80
C LYS A 264 -1.27 4.00 -8.05
N LYS A 265 -0.18 4.62 -8.47
CA LYS A 265 1.10 4.48 -7.74
C LYS A 265 1.05 5.10 -6.35
N CYS A 266 0.30 6.16 -6.17
CA CYS A 266 0.01 6.94 -4.99
C CYS A 266 0.98 6.71 -3.81
N PRO A 267 2.17 7.35 -3.79
CA PRO A 267 3.10 7.21 -2.68
C PRO A 267 2.48 7.78 -1.41
N LEU A 268 2.73 7.13 -0.27
CA LEU A 268 2.34 7.65 1.02
C LEU A 268 3.33 8.73 1.46
N PRO A 269 2.88 9.91 1.90
CA PRO A 269 3.78 10.92 2.46
C PRO A 269 4.37 10.44 3.79
N GLY A 270 5.56 10.93 4.18
CA GLY A 270 6.18 10.56 5.45
C GLY A 270 5.33 10.89 6.68
N SER A 271 4.53 11.96 6.61
CA SER A 271 3.56 12.37 7.64
C SER A 271 2.35 11.42 7.79
N TYR A 272 2.14 10.51 6.85
CA TYR A 272 1.15 9.44 6.98
C TYR A 272 1.43 8.58 8.22
N GLU A 273 2.69 8.26 8.50
CA GLU A 273 3.09 7.49 9.69
C GLU A 273 2.87 8.25 11.01
N GLN A 274 2.74 9.57 10.94
CA GLN A 274 2.40 10.43 12.08
C GLN A 274 0.90 10.65 12.22
N ALA A 275 0.10 9.94 11.43
CA ALA A 275 -1.36 10.05 11.38
C ALA A 275 -1.85 11.49 11.13
N ASN A 276 -1.13 12.26 10.31
CA ASN A 276 -1.61 13.55 9.85
C ASN A 276 -2.85 13.34 8.97
N ASP A 277 -4.02 13.71 9.47
CA ASP A 277 -5.32 13.48 8.84
C ASP A 277 -5.44 14.13 7.44
N VAL A 278 -4.93 15.35 7.28
CA VAL A 278 -4.92 16.05 5.98
C VAL A 278 -4.10 15.29 4.93
N ASP A 279 -2.93 14.78 5.32
CA ASP A 279 -2.06 14.03 4.42
C ASP A 279 -2.64 12.64 4.12
N VAL A 280 -3.29 12.00 5.09
CA VAL A 280 -4.04 10.74 4.88
C VAL A 280 -5.18 10.94 3.90
N LEU A 281 -6.03 11.94 4.11
CA LEU A 281 -7.15 12.26 3.22
C LEU A 281 -6.66 12.62 1.81
N SER A 282 -5.58 13.40 1.71
CA SER A 282 -4.96 13.73 0.43
C SER A 282 -4.46 12.48 -0.32
N ALA A 283 -3.83 11.54 0.40
CA ALA A 283 -3.37 10.27 -0.17
C ALA A 283 -4.54 9.38 -0.64
N LEU A 284 -5.60 9.26 0.17
CA LEU A 284 -6.83 8.56 -0.22
C LEU A 284 -7.49 9.21 -1.44
N GLY A 285 -7.51 10.55 -1.49
CA GLY A 285 -8.01 11.32 -2.62
C GLY A 285 -7.23 11.08 -3.91
N ALA A 286 -5.89 10.97 -3.82
CA ALA A 286 -5.03 10.74 -4.97
C ALA A 286 -5.01 9.27 -5.45
N GLY A 287 -5.24 8.33 -4.55
CA GLY A 287 -5.27 6.88 -4.80
C GLY A 287 -6.67 6.36 -5.04
N MET A 288 -7.30 5.91 -3.97
CA MET A 288 -8.59 5.23 -3.99
C MET A 288 -9.69 6.06 -4.67
N LEU A 289 -9.87 7.30 -4.23
CA LEU A 289 -10.96 8.14 -4.73
C LEU A 289 -10.82 8.45 -6.21
N TYR A 290 -9.59 8.70 -6.67
CA TYR A 290 -9.35 8.93 -8.10
C TYR A 290 -9.66 7.69 -8.94
N ALA A 291 -9.28 6.52 -8.49
CA ALA A 291 -9.63 5.28 -9.17
C ALA A 291 -11.15 5.06 -9.23
N GLN A 292 -11.86 5.30 -8.12
CA GLN A 292 -13.32 5.18 -8.09
C GLN A 292 -14.01 6.22 -9.00
N GLU A 293 -13.51 7.45 -9.07
CA GLU A 293 -13.98 8.46 -10.03
C GLU A 293 -13.88 7.94 -11.47
N GLN A 294 -12.74 7.35 -11.87
CA GLN A 294 -12.55 6.81 -13.21
C GLN A 294 -13.53 5.67 -13.50
N ILE A 295 -13.68 4.72 -12.56
CA ILE A 295 -14.61 3.61 -12.74
C ILE A 295 -16.07 4.08 -12.83
N LEU A 296 -16.46 5.11 -12.10
CA LEU A 296 -17.80 5.70 -12.23
C LEU A 296 -18.03 6.31 -13.62
N TRP A 297 -17.01 6.94 -14.22
CA TRP A 297 -17.07 7.39 -15.60
C TRP A 297 -17.23 6.24 -16.60
N HIS A 298 -16.56 5.09 -16.39
CA HIS A 298 -16.76 3.89 -17.22
C HIS A 298 -18.21 3.41 -17.13
N LYS A 299 -18.76 3.32 -15.90
CA LYS A 299 -20.16 2.94 -15.66
C LYS A 299 -21.15 3.91 -16.31
N LEU A 300 -20.90 5.23 -16.20
CA LEU A 300 -21.77 6.25 -16.81
C LEU A 300 -21.77 6.11 -18.33
N ARG A 301 -20.59 5.93 -18.95
CA ARG A 301 -20.48 5.76 -20.39
C ARG A 301 -21.22 4.51 -20.87
N LEU A 302 -21.09 3.40 -20.14
CA LEU A 302 -21.86 2.18 -20.43
C LEU A 302 -23.37 2.41 -20.30
N LYS A 303 -23.83 3.16 -19.30
CA LYS A 303 -25.26 3.53 -19.16
C LYS A 303 -25.74 4.35 -20.36
N GLU A 304 -24.99 5.36 -20.77
CA GLU A 304 -25.45 6.33 -21.80
C GLU A 304 -25.25 5.83 -23.23
N LYS A 305 -24.18 5.07 -23.49
CA LYS A 305 -23.81 4.61 -24.85
C LYS A 305 -24.03 3.12 -25.07
N GLY A 306 -24.22 2.34 -23.99
CA GLY A 306 -24.36 0.89 -24.05
C GLY A 306 -23.05 0.14 -24.27
N VAL A 307 -21.96 0.84 -24.58
CA VAL A 307 -20.68 0.24 -24.99
C VAL A 307 -19.50 1.13 -24.64
N LEU A 308 -18.34 0.54 -24.36
CA LEU A 308 -17.04 1.19 -24.36
C LEU A 308 -16.31 0.85 -25.65
N ALA A 309 -16.23 1.77 -26.58
CA ALA A 309 -15.39 1.65 -27.77
C ALA A 309 -13.93 1.90 -27.36
N LEU A 310 -13.13 0.85 -27.29
CA LEU A 310 -11.76 0.89 -26.80
C LEU A 310 -10.76 1.02 -27.94
N TYR A 311 -9.78 1.87 -27.75
CA TYR A 311 -8.73 2.20 -28.71
C TYR A 311 -7.34 1.94 -28.07
N ASP A 312 -6.35 1.65 -28.91
CA ASP A 312 -4.94 1.63 -28.50
C ASP A 312 -4.37 3.07 -28.38
N LYS A 313 -3.11 3.16 -27.93
CA LYS A 313 -2.40 4.47 -27.81
C LYS A 313 -2.12 5.15 -29.14
N GLU A 314 -2.13 4.39 -30.24
CA GLU A 314 -2.00 4.87 -31.61
C GLU A 314 -3.35 5.35 -32.18
N GLY A 315 -4.44 5.13 -31.45
CA GLY A 315 -5.79 5.53 -31.84
C GLY A 315 -6.52 4.56 -32.75
N ASN A 316 -6.04 3.31 -32.90
CA ASN A 316 -6.74 2.27 -33.62
C ASN A 316 -7.81 1.65 -32.72
N HIS A 317 -9.00 1.39 -33.29
CA HIS A 317 -10.06 0.71 -32.58
C HIS A 317 -9.65 -0.74 -32.28
N ILE A 318 -9.71 -1.14 -31.00
CA ILE A 318 -9.41 -2.49 -30.53
C ILE A 318 -10.68 -3.33 -30.54
N GLN A 319 -11.69 -2.86 -29.78
CA GLN A 319 -12.95 -3.57 -29.63
C GLN A 319 -14.03 -2.69 -28.99
N ASP A 320 -15.27 -3.08 -29.17
CA ASP A 320 -16.41 -2.59 -28.43
C ASP A 320 -16.69 -3.52 -27.26
N TYR A 321 -16.68 -2.98 -26.05
CA TYR A 321 -16.86 -3.73 -24.82
C TYR A 321 -18.17 -3.41 -24.12
N THR A 322 -18.89 -4.45 -23.68
CA THR A 322 -20.07 -4.35 -22.81
C THR A 322 -20.09 -5.50 -21.80
N PRO A 323 -20.34 -5.23 -20.52
CA PRO A 323 -20.44 -6.26 -19.49
C PRO A 323 -21.73 -7.08 -19.58
N GLY A 324 -22.67 -6.70 -20.45
CA GLY A 324 -24.01 -7.30 -20.51
C GLY A 324 -24.78 -7.07 -19.21
N LYS A 325 -25.32 -8.17 -18.63
CA LYS A 325 -26.04 -8.14 -17.35
C LYS A 325 -25.20 -8.54 -16.15
N LYS A 326 -23.89 -8.77 -16.36
CA LYS A 326 -23.00 -9.20 -15.28
C LYS A 326 -22.80 -8.08 -14.26
N PRO A 327 -22.83 -8.36 -12.95
CA PRO A 327 -22.51 -7.37 -11.94
C PRO A 327 -21.05 -6.90 -12.07
N VAL A 328 -20.83 -5.61 -11.85
CA VAL A 328 -19.54 -4.96 -11.99
C VAL A 328 -18.93 -4.69 -10.62
N ILE A 329 -17.75 -5.23 -10.37
CA ILE A 329 -16.90 -4.90 -9.22
C ILE A 329 -15.97 -3.74 -9.62
N ALA A 330 -15.76 -2.80 -8.72
CA ALA A 330 -14.86 -1.66 -8.88
C ALA A 330 -13.65 -1.84 -7.98
N MET A 331 -12.46 -2.11 -8.53
CA MET A 331 -11.25 -2.27 -7.74
C MET A 331 -10.27 -1.13 -7.96
N SER A 332 -9.88 -0.47 -6.88
CA SER A 332 -8.76 0.47 -6.85
C SER A 332 -7.52 -0.25 -6.32
N ILE A 333 -6.43 -0.26 -7.08
CA ILE A 333 -5.15 -0.84 -6.65
C ILE A 333 -4.14 0.28 -6.45
N CYS A 334 -3.57 0.37 -5.24
CA CYS A 334 -2.45 1.26 -4.93
C CYS A 334 -1.16 0.47 -4.68
N MET A 335 -0.02 1.08 -5.03
CA MET A 335 1.27 0.40 -4.88
C MET A 335 1.65 0.16 -3.42
N PRO A 336 1.56 1.15 -2.50
CA PRO A 336 1.92 0.95 -1.09
C PRO A 336 0.82 0.21 -0.31
N GLU A 337 1.19 -0.32 0.84
CA GLU A 337 0.23 -0.82 1.83
C GLU A 337 -0.49 0.33 2.51
N TYR A 338 -1.80 0.23 2.58
CA TYR A 338 -2.69 1.16 3.26
C TYR A 338 -3.33 0.54 4.50
N ASP A 339 -2.88 -0.65 4.89
CA ASP A 339 -3.28 -1.38 6.10
C ASP A 339 -4.82 -1.43 6.28
N PHE A 340 -5.34 -1.09 7.46
CA PHE A 340 -6.78 -1.11 7.74
C PHE A 340 -7.63 -0.22 6.82
N LEU A 341 -7.03 0.79 6.16
CA LEU A 341 -7.76 1.61 5.18
C LEU A 341 -8.21 0.82 3.95
N THR A 342 -7.66 -0.38 3.74
CA THR A 342 -8.11 -1.32 2.71
C THR A 342 -9.22 -2.25 3.22
N ASP A 343 -9.54 -2.22 4.51
CA ASP A 343 -10.70 -2.93 5.07
C ASP A 343 -11.99 -2.50 4.39
N ARG A 344 -12.91 -3.44 4.24
CA ARG A 344 -14.17 -3.22 3.52
C ARG A 344 -15.03 -2.14 4.16
N MET A 345 -15.17 -2.16 5.48
CA MET A 345 -16.01 -1.20 6.20
C MET A 345 -15.41 0.20 6.17
N MET A 346 -14.08 0.31 6.35
CA MET A 346 -13.39 1.60 6.24
C MET A 346 -13.48 2.19 4.84
N THR A 347 -13.27 1.37 3.81
CA THR A 347 -13.42 1.79 2.42
C THR A 347 -14.84 2.31 2.14
N GLU A 348 -15.87 1.57 2.56
CA GLU A 348 -17.27 1.94 2.38
C GLU A 348 -17.61 3.23 3.14
N THR A 349 -17.26 3.32 4.42
CA THR A 349 -17.51 4.50 5.26
C THR A 349 -16.86 5.75 4.67
N PHE A 350 -15.61 5.66 4.22
CA PHE A 350 -14.94 6.78 3.58
C PHE A 350 -15.64 7.21 2.30
N LEU A 351 -15.92 6.27 1.40
CA LEU A 351 -16.57 6.56 0.11
C LEU A 351 -17.99 7.11 0.28
N GLU A 352 -18.73 6.63 1.27
CA GLU A 352 -20.04 7.20 1.58
C GLU A 352 -19.96 8.62 2.16
N SER A 353 -18.95 8.88 3.02
CA SER A 353 -18.77 10.20 3.63
C SER A 353 -18.52 11.28 2.59
N ILE A 354 -17.70 11.00 1.57
CA ILE A 354 -17.35 11.98 0.53
C ILE A 354 -18.55 12.49 -0.29
N LEU A 355 -19.61 11.71 -0.37
CA LEU A 355 -20.83 12.16 -1.06
C LEU A 355 -21.60 13.22 -0.26
N ARG A 356 -21.31 13.35 1.04
CA ARG A 356 -22.06 14.21 1.96
C ARG A 356 -21.28 15.41 2.45
N VAL A 357 -19.95 15.34 2.47
CA VAL A 357 -19.11 16.37 3.11
C VAL A 357 -18.09 16.97 2.15
N THR A 358 -17.60 18.16 2.50
CA THR A 358 -16.44 18.80 1.90
C THR A 358 -15.43 19.00 3.03
N TYR A 359 -14.18 18.63 2.80
CA TYR A 359 -13.15 18.69 3.82
C TYR A 359 -12.42 20.03 3.80
N HIS A 360 -12.17 20.57 4.98
CA HIS A 360 -11.38 21.78 5.17
C HIS A 360 -10.31 21.53 6.24
N ALA A 361 -9.11 22.05 6.01
CA ALA A 361 -8.04 21.94 7.00
C ALA A 361 -8.25 22.93 8.15
N ILE A 362 -8.05 22.47 9.39
CA ILE A 362 -8.06 23.38 10.57
C ILE A 362 -6.92 24.40 10.45
N ASP A 363 -5.74 23.94 9.98
CA ASP A 363 -4.63 24.84 9.65
C ASP A 363 -4.78 25.32 8.20
N PRO A 364 -5.02 26.63 7.97
CA PRO A 364 -5.22 27.17 6.63
C PRO A 364 -4.02 26.98 5.69
N SER A 365 -2.81 26.77 6.23
CA SER A 365 -1.62 26.51 5.42
C SER A 365 -1.67 25.15 4.69
N GLN A 366 -2.49 24.23 5.17
CA GLN A 366 -2.67 22.89 4.61
C GLN A 366 -3.87 22.77 3.67
N GLU A 367 -4.74 23.79 3.59
CA GLU A 367 -5.97 23.74 2.79
C GLU A 367 -5.74 23.28 1.35
N LYS A 368 -4.70 23.78 0.70
CA LYS A 368 -4.34 23.40 -0.68
C LYS A 368 -4.11 21.91 -0.89
N LYS A 369 -3.77 21.17 0.16
CA LYS A 369 -3.59 19.71 0.06
C LYS A 369 -4.93 19.00 -0.21
N LEU A 370 -6.04 19.59 0.24
CA LEU A 370 -7.39 19.05 0.09
C LEU A 370 -8.08 19.47 -1.22
N ASP A 371 -7.56 20.45 -1.95
CA ASP A 371 -8.17 20.94 -3.22
C ASP A 371 -8.46 19.80 -4.20
N LYS A 372 -7.50 18.88 -4.37
CA LYS A 372 -7.66 17.74 -5.28
C LYS A 372 -8.70 16.74 -4.78
N LEU A 373 -8.73 16.48 -3.48
CA LEU A 373 -9.72 15.60 -2.86
C LEU A 373 -11.12 16.18 -3.10
N ASN A 374 -11.34 17.44 -2.73
CA ASN A 374 -12.64 18.11 -2.85
C ASN A 374 -13.11 18.19 -4.31
N LYS A 375 -12.22 18.54 -5.25
CA LYS A 375 -12.54 18.55 -6.68
C LYS A 375 -12.98 17.17 -7.20
N ARG A 376 -12.32 16.09 -6.77
CA ARG A 376 -12.73 14.72 -7.13
C ARG A 376 -14.07 14.36 -6.53
N THR A 377 -14.30 14.75 -5.28
CA THR A 377 -15.58 14.57 -4.61
C THR A 377 -16.72 15.23 -5.39
N GLU A 378 -16.52 16.46 -5.89
CA GLU A 378 -17.50 17.14 -6.75
C GLU A 378 -17.75 16.38 -8.07
N ASN A 379 -16.68 15.92 -8.72
CA ASN A 379 -16.81 15.12 -9.95
C ASN A 379 -17.59 13.82 -9.68
N ILE A 380 -17.31 13.13 -8.59
CA ILE A 380 -18.02 11.90 -8.22
C ILE A 380 -19.51 12.19 -7.98
N ARG A 381 -19.85 13.27 -7.26
CA ARG A 381 -21.24 13.68 -7.05
C ARG A 381 -21.95 13.93 -8.37
N MET A 382 -21.31 14.67 -9.29
CA MET A 382 -21.86 14.96 -10.61
C MET A 382 -22.09 13.68 -11.43
N VAL A 383 -21.08 12.80 -11.49
CA VAL A 383 -21.19 11.52 -12.23
C VAL A 383 -22.26 10.63 -11.62
N THR A 384 -22.30 10.55 -10.28
CA THR A 384 -23.30 9.77 -9.55
C THR A 384 -24.71 10.26 -9.82
N ALA A 385 -24.96 11.59 -9.80
CA ALA A 385 -26.26 12.16 -10.11
C ALA A 385 -26.74 11.76 -11.52
N ARG A 386 -25.84 11.77 -12.52
CA ARG A 386 -26.15 11.29 -13.88
C ARG A 386 -26.35 9.78 -13.96
N LEU A 387 -25.50 9.01 -13.24
CA LEU A 387 -25.57 7.55 -13.24
C LEU A 387 -26.88 7.04 -12.65
N PHE A 388 -27.42 7.71 -11.65
CA PHE A 388 -28.67 7.35 -10.99
C PHE A 388 -29.86 8.26 -11.35
N ASP A 389 -29.73 9.03 -12.43
CA ASP A 389 -30.80 9.91 -12.87
C ASP A 389 -32.15 9.16 -13.06
N GLY A 390 -33.21 9.71 -12.46
CA GLY A 390 -34.54 9.09 -12.44
C GLY A 390 -34.71 7.92 -11.48
N MET A 391 -33.67 7.53 -10.70
CA MET A 391 -33.74 6.44 -9.73
C MET A 391 -33.60 6.97 -8.30
N LYS A 392 -34.25 6.29 -7.34
CA LYS A 392 -33.91 6.47 -5.93
C LYS A 392 -32.66 5.65 -5.63
N TYR A 393 -31.66 6.28 -5.02
CA TYR A 393 -30.44 5.62 -4.61
C TYR A 393 -29.95 6.15 -3.24
N THR A 394 -29.17 5.34 -2.58
CA THR A 394 -28.43 5.69 -1.37
C THR A 394 -26.95 5.81 -1.68
N THR A 395 -26.19 6.43 -0.79
CA THR A 395 -24.73 6.48 -0.92
C THR A 395 -24.10 5.08 -1.03
N ARG A 396 -24.68 4.11 -0.35
CA ARG A 396 -24.27 2.70 -0.41
C ARG A 396 -24.43 2.12 -1.83
N ASP A 397 -25.49 2.43 -2.54
CA ASP A 397 -25.74 1.89 -3.89
C ASP A 397 -24.64 2.29 -4.88
N VAL A 398 -23.98 3.42 -4.63
CA VAL A 398 -22.90 3.94 -5.49
C VAL A 398 -21.63 3.11 -5.38
N PHE A 399 -21.27 2.71 -4.15
CA PHE A 399 -19.95 2.14 -3.83
C PHE A 399 -20.00 0.71 -3.24
N TYR A 400 -21.18 0.14 -3.13
CA TYR A 400 -21.34 -1.15 -2.50
C TYR A 400 -20.45 -2.27 -3.11
N ASN A 401 -20.11 -2.16 -4.40
CA ASN A 401 -19.23 -3.07 -5.13
C ASN A 401 -17.78 -2.58 -5.23
N SER A 402 -17.35 -1.65 -4.39
CA SER A 402 -16.02 -1.06 -4.46
C SER A 402 -15.05 -1.76 -3.51
N LEU A 403 -13.86 -2.06 -4.01
CA LEU A 403 -12.73 -2.59 -3.26
C LEU A 403 -11.53 -1.67 -3.41
N PHE A 404 -10.83 -1.46 -2.31
CA PHE A 404 -9.53 -0.81 -2.28
C PHE A 404 -8.49 -1.83 -1.83
N ARG A 405 -7.42 -2.02 -2.60
CA ARG A 405 -6.40 -3.03 -2.33
C ARG A 405 -5.01 -2.48 -2.57
N SER A 406 -4.05 -2.94 -1.78
CA SER A 406 -2.64 -2.77 -2.07
C SER A 406 -2.19 -3.75 -3.15
N LEU A 407 -1.07 -3.42 -3.79
CA LEU A 407 -0.48 -4.30 -4.79
C LEU A 407 -0.06 -5.65 -4.19
N GLN A 408 0.43 -5.68 -2.93
CA GLN A 408 0.78 -6.91 -2.25
C GLN A 408 -0.43 -7.79 -1.94
N GLN A 409 -1.56 -7.18 -1.54
CA GLN A 409 -2.81 -7.90 -1.31
C GLN A 409 -3.29 -8.57 -2.60
N VAL A 410 -3.28 -7.85 -3.74
CA VAL A 410 -3.63 -8.41 -5.05
C VAL A 410 -2.67 -9.53 -5.45
N TRP A 411 -1.36 -9.34 -5.25
CA TRP A 411 -0.36 -10.38 -5.51
C TRP A 411 -0.63 -11.64 -4.66
N THR A 412 -0.98 -11.47 -3.38
CA THR A 412 -1.33 -12.57 -2.48
C THR A 412 -2.58 -13.32 -2.98
N MET A 413 -3.62 -12.58 -3.38
CA MET A 413 -4.85 -13.18 -3.94
C MET A 413 -4.56 -13.97 -5.22
N LEU A 414 -3.75 -13.43 -6.13
CA LEU A 414 -3.37 -14.10 -7.36
C LEU A 414 -2.58 -15.40 -7.10
N ARG A 415 -1.78 -15.48 -6.03
CA ARG A 415 -1.05 -16.72 -5.69
C ARG A 415 -1.97 -17.87 -5.31
N VAL A 416 -3.07 -17.58 -4.67
CA VAL A 416 -4.00 -18.59 -4.12
C VAL A 416 -5.18 -18.89 -5.05
N CYS A 417 -5.32 -18.15 -6.16
CA CYS A 417 -6.37 -18.37 -7.15
C CYS A 417 -5.81 -19.09 -8.38
N ASP A 418 -6.45 -20.18 -8.80
CA ASP A 418 -6.05 -20.95 -9.98
C ASP A 418 -6.74 -20.47 -11.27
N THR A 419 -7.90 -19.83 -11.15
CA THR A 419 -8.66 -19.30 -12.30
C THR A 419 -9.12 -17.86 -12.04
N LEU A 420 -9.43 -17.15 -13.14
CA LEU A 420 -9.97 -15.81 -13.07
C LEU A 420 -11.32 -15.76 -12.31
N ASP A 421 -12.19 -16.75 -12.55
CA ASP A 421 -13.47 -16.82 -11.86
C ASP A 421 -13.31 -16.99 -10.34
N VAL A 422 -12.36 -17.83 -9.89
CA VAL A 422 -12.01 -17.96 -8.46
C VAL A 422 -11.50 -16.65 -7.87
N PHE A 423 -10.68 -15.90 -8.62
CA PHE A 423 -10.20 -14.58 -8.20
C PHE A 423 -11.35 -13.57 -8.06
N LEU A 424 -12.25 -13.51 -9.04
CA LEU A 424 -13.41 -12.63 -9.02
C LEU A 424 -14.41 -12.99 -7.92
N ASP A 425 -14.61 -14.28 -7.68
CA ASP A 425 -15.46 -14.77 -6.59
C ASP A 425 -14.87 -14.45 -5.20
N MET A 426 -13.56 -14.58 -5.04
CA MET A 426 -12.88 -14.16 -3.81
C MET A 426 -13.09 -12.66 -3.56
N CYS A 427 -12.95 -11.83 -4.58
CA CYS A 427 -13.23 -10.40 -4.48
C CYS A 427 -14.70 -10.13 -4.12
N ALA A 428 -15.64 -10.83 -4.74
CA ALA A 428 -17.06 -10.68 -4.44
C ALA A 428 -17.41 -11.14 -3.01
N THR A 429 -16.75 -12.19 -2.50
CA THR A 429 -16.92 -12.65 -1.11
C THR A 429 -16.44 -11.56 -0.14
N GLN A 430 -15.33 -10.90 -0.40
CA GLN A 430 -14.83 -9.81 0.44
C GLN A 430 -15.74 -8.58 0.47
N LEU A 431 -16.63 -8.40 -0.51
CA LEU A 431 -17.61 -7.32 -0.51
C LEU A 431 -18.72 -7.51 0.54
N VAL A 432 -18.97 -8.75 0.93
CA VAL A 432 -20.07 -9.10 1.85
C VAL A 432 -19.59 -9.69 3.17
N MET A 433 -18.31 -10.06 3.25
CA MET A 433 -17.73 -10.64 4.45
C MET A 433 -17.23 -9.53 5.38
N ILE A 434 -17.63 -9.60 6.64
CA ILE A 434 -17.18 -8.72 7.71
C ILE A 434 -16.57 -9.61 8.79
N THR A 435 -15.25 -9.63 8.88
CA THR A 435 -14.55 -10.45 9.89
C THR A 435 -14.28 -9.69 11.18
N GLY A 436 -14.30 -8.36 11.14
CA GLY A 436 -13.90 -7.51 12.25
C GLY A 436 -12.39 -7.51 12.53
N ALA A 437 -11.60 -8.17 11.69
CA ALA A 437 -10.16 -8.26 11.88
C ALA A 437 -9.43 -6.95 11.50
N GLY A 438 -10.04 -6.12 10.63
CA GLY A 438 -9.38 -4.94 10.06
C GLY A 438 -8.17 -5.27 9.18
N ASP A 439 -8.00 -6.55 8.82
CA ASP A 439 -6.85 -7.07 8.09
C ASP A 439 -7.31 -7.89 6.86
N VAL A 440 -7.05 -7.36 5.68
CA VAL A 440 -7.42 -7.98 4.41
C VAL A 440 -6.75 -9.35 4.19
N TYR A 441 -5.57 -9.59 4.76
CA TYR A 441 -4.92 -10.91 4.64
C TYR A 441 -5.68 -11.98 5.44
N VAL A 442 -6.26 -11.61 6.58
CA VAL A 442 -7.18 -12.49 7.34
C VAL A 442 -8.45 -12.74 6.54
N ASP A 443 -8.97 -11.71 5.86
CA ASP A 443 -10.15 -11.86 4.99
C ASP A 443 -9.87 -12.78 3.80
N ILE A 444 -8.72 -12.65 3.15
CA ILE A 444 -8.28 -13.56 2.07
C ILE A 444 -8.22 -15.00 2.60
N TRP A 445 -7.62 -15.20 3.77
CA TRP A 445 -7.51 -16.52 4.40
C TRP A 445 -8.89 -17.12 4.70
N ASN A 446 -9.77 -16.35 5.32
CA ASN A 446 -11.14 -16.81 5.64
C ASN A 446 -11.96 -17.11 4.39
N ALA A 447 -11.83 -16.30 3.33
CA ALA A 447 -12.51 -16.55 2.06
C ALA A 447 -12.06 -17.86 1.39
N LEU A 448 -10.81 -18.27 1.59
CA LEU A 448 -10.30 -19.57 1.13
C LEU A 448 -10.92 -20.73 1.92
N GLN A 449 -11.07 -20.59 3.24
CA GLN A 449 -11.66 -21.64 4.08
C GLN A 449 -13.14 -21.89 3.78
N LEU A 450 -13.87 -20.87 3.35
CA LEU A 450 -15.29 -21.01 2.97
C LEU A 450 -15.51 -21.77 1.65
N LYS A 451 -14.46 -21.96 0.86
CA LYS A 451 -14.52 -22.65 -0.44
C LYS A 451 -14.04 -24.11 -0.41
N GLY A 452 -13.43 -24.55 0.70
CA GLY A 452 -13.02 -25.94 0.92
C GLY A 452 -14.08 -26.72 1.68
#